data_fd8814ea73f3922085d9a04453573681
#
_entry.id   fd8814ea73f3922085d9a04453573681
#
_cell.length_a   1.000
_cell.length_b   1.000
_cell.length_c   1.000
_cell.angle_alpha   90.00
_cell.angle_beta   90.00
_cell.angle_gamma   90.00
#
_symmetry.space_group_name_H-M   'P 1'
#
loop_
_entity.id
_entity.type
_entity.pdbx_description
1 polymer ?
#
loop_
_entity_poly.entity_id
_entity_poly.type
_entity_poly.pdbx_seq_one_letter_code
_entity_poly.pdbx_strand_id
1 'polypeptide(L)'
;MIVVFSRGELRDDTKQYREDKALIDLVMRQKPLSLYRAFWACADIKRAGCGVLVKKDVEAPKSVTRSLVSRVKKDAHEEGRVLLLEFSSVQFLNVYAQNNGWTKESMAKRRAWDDELRRFLCHEELNALDAKDGGAKETSFPVVSRPRRTDGSRKPLIWCGDLNACHKEVDVSHPAFFATQKAEGKNGKAPVELPADPDDRGQPGFTVNERKRFDALVTDAKLVDAYRELHGDAEMRMTWFGHPGVTQVGKYRGRGMRLDYFFVDGGDWFRENVESCVQATDGIPVAELAERPDRAFFGSDHCAVLLRLKSAGGGTTSESR
;
A
#
# COMPACT_ATOMS: atom_id res chain seq x y z
N MET A 1 -1.13 18.07 -5.64
CA MET A 1 -1.77 17.07 -4.76
C MET A 1 -2.01 15.80 -5.57
N ILE A 2 -1.63 14.66 -5.03
CA ILE A 2 -1.91 13.32 -5.57
C ILE A 2 -2.82 12.63 -4.58
N VAL A 3 -3.92 12.05 -5.05
CA VAL A 3 -4.88 11.29 -4.24
C VAL A 3 -4.84 9.84 -4.71
N VAL A 4 -4.82 8.91 -3.76
CA VAL A 4 -4.61 7.48 -4.02
C VAL A 4 -5.81 6.69 -3.51
N PHE A 5 -6.22 5.70 -4.28
CA PHE A 5 -7.24 4.73 -3.92
C PHE A 5 -6.64 3.34 -4.03
N SER A 6 -6.74 2.56 -2.96
CA SER A 6 -6.21 1.20 -2.91
C SER A 6 -7.28 0.12 -3.02
N ARG A 7 -8.52 0.47 -3.29
CA ARG A 7 -9.63 -0.48 -3.36
C ARG A 7 -10.65 0.01 -4.36
N GLY A 8 -10.65 -0.56 -5.56
CA GLY A 8 -11.61 -0.24 -6.61
C GLY A 8 -12.24 -1.50 -7.19
N GLU A 9 -13.55 -1.49 -7.43
CA GLU A 9 -14.27 -2.57 -8.12
C GLU A 9 -14.31 -2.34 -9.64
N LEU A 10 -13.28 -1.72 -10.21
CA LEU A 10 -13.22 -1.49 -11.65
C LEU A 10 -12.79 -2.76 -12.39
N ARG A 11 -13.64 -3.23 -13.29
CA ARG A 11 -13.38 -4.41 -14.14
C ARG A 11 -13.04 -3.97 -15.55
N ASP A 12 -12.10 -4.66 -16.16
CA ASP A 12 -11.76 -4.47 -17.56
C ASP A 12 -12.64 -5.36 -18.47
N ASP A 13 -13.09 -4.81 -19.62
CA ASP A 13 -13.79 -5.50 -20.71
C ASP A 13 -15.18 -6.12 -20.46
N THR A 14 -15.87 -5.84 -19.38
CA THR A 14 -17.24 -6.30 -19.17
C THR A 14 -18.28 -5.20 -19.48
N LYS A 15 -19.56 -5.57 -19.64
CA LYS A 15 -20.66 -4.60 -19.71
C LYS A 15 -20.64 -3.67 -18.50
N GLN A 16 -20.38 -4.22 -17.32
CA GLN A 16 -20.26 -3.47 -16.06
C GLN A 16 -19.12 -2.45 -16.11
N TYR A 17 -17.95 -2.81 -16.63
CA TYR A 17 -16.85 -1.87 -16.79
C TYR A 17 -17.21 -0.66 -17.65
N ARG A 18 -17.97 -0.85 -18.74
CA ARG A 18 -18.39 0.27 -19.58
C ARG A 18 -19.36 1.21 -18.87
N GLU A 19 -20.26 0.66 -18.05
CA GLU A 19 -21.18 1.43 -17.21
C GLU A 19 -20.40 2.14 -16.08
N ASP A 20 -19.49 1.46 -15.40
CA ASP A 20 -18.65 2.02 -14.36
C ASP A 20 -17.71 3.10 -14.90
N LYS A 21 -17.13 2.89 -16.09
CA LYS A 21 -16.31 3.90 -16.77
C LYS A 21 -17.11 5.15 -17.12
N ALA A 22 -18.32 4.98 -17.66
CA ALA A 22 -19.18 6.12 -17.97
C ALA A 22 -19.54 6.91 -16.70
N LEU A 23 -19.82 6.23 -15.60
CA LEU A 23 -20.08 6.86 -14.31
C LEU A 23 -18.83 7.58 -13.77
N ILE A 24 -17.67 6.95 -13.85
CA ILE A 24 -16.39 7.56 -13.43
C ILE A 24 -16.11 8.80 -14.29
N ASP A 25 -16.25 8.71 -15.60
CA ASP A 25 -16.06 9.85 -16.50
C ASP A 25 -17.02 10.99 -16.18
N LEU A 26 -18.26 10.69 -15.82
CA LEU A 26 -19.24 11.67 -15.37
C LEU A 26 -18.80 12.34 -14.06
N VAL A 27 -18.40 11.55 -13.06
CA VAL A 27 -17.96 12.03 -11.76
C VAL A 27 -16.68 12.85 -11.90
N MET A 28 -15.73 12.40 -12.72
CA MET A 28 -14.47 13.10 -12.98
C MET A 28 -14.64 14.46 -13.68
N ARG A 29 -15.78 14.71 -14.32
CA ARG A 29 -16.11 16.04 -14.90
C ARG A 29 -16.62 17.03 -13.86
N GLN A 30 -17.03 16.57 -12.69
CA GLN A 30 -17.53 17.43 -11.62
C GLN A 30 -16.38 18.04 -10.81
N LYS A 31 -16.54 19.28 -10.32
CA LYS A 31 -15.62 19.89 -9.34
C LYS A 31 -15.75 19.20 -7.98
N PRO A 32 -14.66 18.97 -7.25
CA PRO A 32 -13.26 19.35 -7.58
C PRO A 32 -12.52 18.34 -8.47
N LEU A 33 -13.09 17.18 -8.81
CA LEU A 33 -12.42 16.07 -9.49
C LEU A 33 -11.99 16.43 -10.91
N SER A 34 -12.71 17.33 -11.58
CA SER A 34 -12.33 17.85 -12.90
C SER A 34 -10.97 18.57 -12.94
N LEU A 35 -10.42 18.90 -11.76
CA LEU A 35 -9.07 19.47 -11.61
C LEU A 35 -7.96 18.41 -11.63
N TYR A 36 -8.29 17.13 -11.74
CA TYR A 36 -7.35 16.03 -11.69
C TYR A 36 -7.27 15.26 -13.01
N ARG A 37 -6.10 14.65 -13.26
CA ARG A 37 -5.90 13.54 -14.21
C ARG A 37 -6.03 12.25 -13.43
N ALA A 38 -6.83 11.32 -13.93
CA ALA A 38 -7.03 10.02 -13.28
C ALA A 38 -6.25 8.93 -14.01
N PHE A 39 -5.61 8.07 -13.22
CA PHE A 39 -4.92 6.87 -13.68
C PHE A 39 -5.48 5.68 -12.92
N TRP A 40 -5.85 4.63 -13.65
CA TRP A 40 -6.51 3.46 -13.10
C TRP A 40 -5.73 2.20 -13.45
N ALA A 41 -5.64 1.27 -12.52
CA ALA A 41 -5.34 -0.12 -12.73
C ALA A 41 -6.57 -0.92 -12.34
N CYS A 42 -7.26 -1.44 -13.35
CA CYS A 42 -8.52 -2.16 -13.19
C CYS A 42 -8.27 -3.65 -12.99
N ALA A 43 -9.13 -4.31 -12.24
CA ALA A 43 -9.08 -5.75 -12.06
C ALA A 43 -9.94 -6.46 -13.12
N ASP A 44 -9.47 -7.61 -13.59
CA ASP A 44 -10.26 -8.53 -14.43
C ASP A 44 -11.34 -9.25 -13.58
N ILE A 45 -11.16 -9.28 -12.27
CA ILE A 45 -12.05 -9.94 -11.31
C ILE A 45 -12.57 -8.97 -10.25
N LYS A 46 -13.67 -9.34 -9.59
CA LYS A 46 -14.29 -8.57 -8.51
C LYS A 46 -13.31 -8.33 -7.34
N ARG A 47 -13.24 -7.10 -6.83
CA ARG A 47 -12.63 -6.74 -5.54
C ARG A 47 -11.15 -6.39 -5.53
N ALA A 48 -10.58 -5.98 -6.63
CA ALA A 48 -9.24 -5.40 -6.63
C ALA A 48 -9.23 -4.22 -7.60
N GLY A 49 -8.12 -3.54 -7.66
CA GLY A 49 -7.92 -2.34 -8.47
C GLY A 49 -7.40 -1.19 -7.62
N CYS A 50 -6.69 -0.28 -8.23
CA CYS A 50 -6.23 0.93 -7.60
C CYS A 50 -6.30 2.12 -8.55
N GLY A 51 -6.29 3.32 -7.99
CA GLY A 51 -6.36 4.56 -8.75
C GLY A 51 -5.46 5.64 -8.16
N VAL A 52 -4.99 6.53 -9.02
CA VAL A 52 -4.23 7.72 -8.65
C VAL A 52 -4.82 8.93 -9.37
N LEU A 53 -5.14 9.97 -8.62
CA LEU A 53 -5.56 11.26 -9.15
C LEU A 53 -4.41 12.26 -8.98
N VAL A 54 -3.91 12.78 -10.09
CA VAL A 54 -2.85 13.80 -10.12
C VAL A 54 -3.49 15.15 -10.48
N LYS A 55 -3.37 16.13 -9.61
CA LYS A 55 -3.92 17.47 -9.86
C LYS A 55 -3.28 18.08 -11.10
N LYS A 56 -4.05 18.75 -11.95
CA LYS A 56 -3.62 19.24 -13.26
C LYS A 56 -2.54 20.31 -13.23
N ASP A 57 -2.39 20.99 -12.09
CA ASP A 57 -1.29 21.94 -11.84
C ASP A 57 0.03 21.25 -11.44
N VAL A 58 0.01 19.95 -11.17
CA VAL A 58 1.21 19.14 -10.97
C VAL A 58 1.67 18.61 -12.33
N GLU A 59 2.98 18.39 -12.48
CA GLU A 59 3.56 17.74 -13.65
C GLU A 59 2.80 16.45 -14.00
N ALA A 60 2.55 16.21 -15.27
CA ALA A 60 2.01 14.92 -15.71
C ALA A 60 3.10 13.84 -15.60
N PRO A 61 2.76 12.61 -15.20
CA PRO A 61 3.74 11.54 -15.21
C PRO A 61 4.23 11.25 -16.63
N LYS A 62 5.54 10.99 -16.77
CA LYS A 62 6.18 10.64 -18.05
C LYS A 62 5.78 9.25 -18.53
N SER A 63 5.59 8.35 -17.58
CA SER A 63 5.09 7.00 -17.85
C SER A 63 4.19 6.50 -16.73
N VAL A 64 3.32 5.55 -17.06
CA VAL A 64 2.41 4.86 -16.11
C VAL A 64 2.49 3.37 -16.38
N THR A 65 2.96 2.62 -15.37
CA THR A 65 3.08 1.17 -15.44
C THR A 65 2.08 0.53 -14.46
N ARG A 66 1.44 -0.56 -14.88
CA ARG A 66 0.37 -1.25 -14.13
C ARG A 66 0.77 -2.64 -13.65
N SER A 67 2.02 -3.00 -13.80
CA SER A 67 2.61 -4.25 -13.34
C SER A 67 4.07 -4.01 -12.96
N LEU A 68 4.57 -4.71 -11.95
CA LEU A 68 6.00 -4.71 -11.60
C LEU A 68 6.79 -5.77 -12.37
N VAL A 69 6.09 -6.65 -13.09
CA VAL A 69 6.69 -7.73 -13.87
C VAL A 69 6.37 -7.53 -15.34
N SER A 70 7.39 -7.61 -16.20
CA SER A 70 7.20 -7.58 -17.64
C SER A 70 6.57 -8.91 -18.07
N ARG A 71 5.27 -8.92 -18.30
CA ARG A 71 4.54 -10.09 -18.83
C ARG A 71 4.42 -9.96 -20.34
N VAL A 72 4.85 -10.97 -21.04
CA VAL A 72 4.87 -11.04 -22.52
C VAL A 72 3.48 -10.85 -23.17
N LYS A 73 2.38 -10.88 -22.40
CA LYS A 73 1.01 -10.84 -22.94
C LYS A 73 0.06 -9.82 -22.32
N LYS A 74 0.37 -9.18 -21.19
CA LYS A 74 -0.49 -8.15 -20.57
C LYS A 74 0.36 -7.10 -19.87
N ASP A 75 0.14 -5.82 -20.18
CA ASP A 75 0.83 -4.69 -19.56
C ASP A 75 0.32 -4.34 -18.15
N ALA A 76 -0.55 -5.17 -17.57
CA ALA A 76 -1.16 -4.93 -16.28
C ALA A 76 -1.20 -6.19 -15.42
N HIS A 77 -1.12 -6.02 -14.10
CA HIS A 77 -1.41 -7.08 -13.14
C HIS A 77 -2.90 -7.46 -13.24
N GLU A 78 -3.21 -8.77 -13.27
CA GLU A 78 -4.58 -9.28 -13.48
C GLU A 78 -5.61 -8.72 -12.48
N GLU A 79 -5.17 -8.39 -11.27
CA GLU A 79 -6.01 -7.84 -10.22
C GLU A 79 -5.92 -6.30 -10.10
N GLY A 80 -5.19 -5.62 -11.00
CA GLY A 80 -5.09 -4.15 -11.00
C GLY A 80 -4.48 -3.56 -9.72
N ARG A 81 -3.55 -4.26 -9.08
CA ARG A 81 -3.04 -3.91 -7.74
C ARG A 81 -1.87 -2.94 -7.73
N VAL A 82 -1.41 -2.51 -8.87
CA VAL A 82 -0.19 -1.70 -9.01
C VAL A 82 -0.42 -0.53 -9.94
N LEU A 83 0.00 0.64 -9.51
CA LEU A 83 0.19 1.83 -10.34
C LEU A 83 1.54 2.47 -10.00
N LEU A 84 2.46 2.39 -10.94
CA LEU A 84 3.74 3.09 -10.87
C LEU A 84 3.71 4.27 -11.83
N LEU A 85 3.78 5.48 -11.30
CA LEU A 85 3.84 6.73 -12.04
C LEU A 85 5.26 7.29 -11.96
N GLU A 86 5.85 7.56 -13.12
CA GLU A 86 7.17 8.16 -13.20
C GLU A 86 7.06 9.67 -13.47
N PHE A 87 7.51 10.48 -12.53
CA PHE A 87 7.68 11.92 -12.69
C PHE A 87 9.12 12.29 -13.00
N SER A 88 9.42 13.55 -13.30
CA SER A 88 10.79 14.00 -13.56
C SER A 88 11.73 13.75 -12.38
N SER A 89 11.28 14.05 -11.16
CA SER A 89 12.08 14.03 -9.94
C SER A 89 11.90 12.79 -9.08
N VAL A 90 10.76 12.08 -9.19
CA VAL A 90 10.37 11.01 -8.27
C VAL A 90 9.57 9.93 -8.99
N GLN A 91 9.63 8.71 -8.48
CA GLN A 91 8.69 7.64 -8.80
C GLN A 91 7.62 7.57 -7.72
N PHE A 92 6.38 7.36 -8.13
CA PHE A 92 5.24 7.20 -7.23
C PHE A 92 4.59 5.84 -7.46
N LEU A 93 4.72 4.95 -6.49
CA LEU A 93 4.19 3.59 -6.53
C LEU A 93 2.99 3.48 -5.59
N ASN A 94 1.81 3.28 -6.15
CA ASN A 94 0.61 2.92 -5.40
C ASN A 94 0.35 1.42 -5.52
N VAL A 95 0.18 0.77 -4.38
CA VAL A 95 -0.03 -0.68 -4.28
C VAL A 95 -1.26 -0.97 -3.42
N TYR A 96 -2.08 -1.90 -3.91
CA TYR A 96 -3.05 -2.62 -3.09
C TYR A 96 -2.57 -4.06 -2.92
N ALA A 97 -1.81 -4.33 -1.86
CA ALA A 97 -1.21 -5.64 -1.65
C ALA A 97 -2.27 -6.73 -1.40
N GLN A 98 -1.96 -7.94 -1.81
CA GLN A 98 -2.83 -9.08 -1.53
C GLN A 98 -2.91 -9.35 -0.03
N ASN A 99 -4.11 -9.60 0.47
CA ASN A 99 -4.25 -10.11 1.84
C ASN A 99 -3.70 -11.54 1.90
N ASN A 100 -2.98 -11.87 2.97
CA ASN A 100 -2.40 -13.20 3.17
C ASN A 100 -3.47 -14.31 3.21
N GLY A 101 -4.67 -13.96 3.68
CA GLY A 101 -5.73 -14.94 3.86
C GLY A 101 -5.40 -16.01 4.88
N TRP A 102 -6.18 -17.10 4.86
CA TRP A 102 -6.09 -18.16 5.85
C TRP A 102 -5.70 -19.52 5.28
N THR A 103 -5.59 -19.64 3.96
CA THR A 103 -5.28 -20.91 3.28
C THR A 103 -3.84 -20.96 2.80
N LYS A 104 -3.31 -22.19 2.60
CA LYS A 104 -1.97 -22.40 2.05
C LYS A 104 -1.80 -21.69 0.71
N GLU A 105 -2.83 -21.71 -0.14
CA GLU A 105 -2.83 -21.09 -1.47
C GLU A 105 -2.79 -19.56 -1.38
N SER A 106 -3.57 -18.95 -0.50
CA SER A 106 -3.58 -17.51 -0.32
C SER A 106 -2.27 -17.01 0.28
N MET A 107 -1.69 -17.74 1.23
CA MET A 107 -0.38 -17.46 1.80
C MET A 107 0.74 -17.59 0.76
N ALA A 108 0.68 -18.63 -0.10
CA ALA A 108 1.65 -18.78 -1.19
C ALA A 108 1.57 -17.62 -2.21
N LYS A 109 0.36 -17.19 -2.57
CA LYS A 109 0.16 -16.02 -3.43
C LYS A 109 0.74 -14.75 -2.81
N ARG A 110 0.52 -14.54 -1.51
CA ARG A 110 1.07 -13.37 -0.82
C ARG A 110 2.59 -13.41 -0.79
N ARG A 111 3.21 -14.55 -0.53
CA ARG A 111 4.68 -14.70 -0.58
C ARG A 111 5.23 -14.39 -1.97
N ALA A 112 4.61 -14.94 -3.01
CA ALA A 112 5.01 -14.65 -4.39
C ALA A 112 4.88 -13.16 -4.73
N TRP A 113 3.84 -12.49 -4.23
CA TRP A 113 3.66 -11.05 -4.34
C TRP A 113 4.77 -10.27 -3.62
N ASP A 114 5.08 -10.64 -2.36
CA ASP A 114 6.14 -9.99 -1.59
C ASP A 114 7.50 -10.15 -2.29
N ASP A 115 7.79 -11.32 -2.88
CA ASP A 115 9.01 -11.58 -3.64
C ASP A 115 9.08 -10.72 -4.92
N GLU A 116 7.97 -10.58 -5.65
CA GLU A 116 7.87 -9.74 -6.85
C GLU A 116 8.13 -8.26 -6.48
N LEU A 117 7.52 -7.78 -5.43
CA LEU A 117 7.70 -6.41 -4.94
C LEU A 117 9.14 -6.18 -4.47
N ARG A 118 9.74 -7.14 -3.76
CA ARG A 118 11.13 -7.07 -3.30
C ARG A 118 12.09 -6.97 -4.49
N ARG A 119 11.90 -7.77 -5.53
CA ARG A 119 12.73 -7.68 -6.75
C ARG A 119 12.64 -6.32 -7.42
N PHE A 120 11.46 -5.70 -7.45
CA PHE A 120 11.31 -4.35 -7.96
C PHE A 120 12.03 -3.33 -7.09
N LEU A 121 11.83 -3.38 -5.78
CA LEU A 121 12.40 -2.39 -4.83
C LEU A 121 13.93 -2.47 -4.75
N CYS A 122 14.50 -3.70 -4.80
CA CYS A 122 15.92 -3.99 -4.57
C CYS A 122 16.67 -4.42 -5.83
N HIS A 123 16.13 -4.19 -7.00
CA HIS A 123 16.54 -4.75 -8.31
C HIS A 123 18.05 -4.94 -8.54
N GLU A 124 18.92 -4.01 -8.11
CA GLU A 124 20.36 -4.11 -8.35
C GLU A 124 21.07 -5.10 -7.41
N GLU A 125 20.59 -5.21 -6.19
CA GLU A 125 21.22 -6.05 -5.17
C GLU A 125 20.88 -7.52 -5.39
N LEU A 126 19.65 -7.80 -5.84
CA LEU A 126 19.21 -9.17 -6.16
C LEU A 126 19.87 -9.70 -7.44
N ASN A 127 20.02 -8.87 -8.48
CA ASN A 127 20.75 -9.28 -9.69
C ASN A 127 22.23 -9.58 -9.40
N ALA A 128 22.83 -8.90 -8.43
CA ALA A 128 24.21 -9.17 -8.00
C ALA A 128 24.35 -10.44 -7.18
N LEU A 129 23.32 -10.82 -6.43
CA LEU A 129 23.28 -12.07 -5.66
C LEU A 129 22.97 -13.29 -6.56
N ASP A 130 21.99 -13.18 -7.44
CA ASP A 130 21.62 -14.24 -8.40
C ASP A 130 22.78 -14.58 -9.35
N ALA A 131 23.59 -13.59 -9.73
CA ALA A 131 24.78 -13.78 -10.55
C ALA A 131 25.91 -14.53 -9.81
N LYS A 132 25.96 -14.47 -8.47
CA LYS A 132 26.97 -15.18 -7.67
C LYS A 132 26.61 -16.64 -7.39
N ASP A 133 25.33 -16.95 -7.25
CA ASP A 133 24.87 -18.30 -6.88
C ASP A 133 24.63 -19.24 -8.07
N GLY A 134 24.82 -18.80 -9.31
CA GLY A 134 24.76 -19.65 -10.52
C GLY A 134 23.42 -20.37 -10.76
N GLY A 135 22.38 -19.97 -10.04
CA GLY A 135 21.09 -20.65 -10.00
C GLY A 135 19.92 -19.79 -10.46
N ALA A 136 20.00 -19.20 -11.66
CA ALA A 136 18.82 -18.60 -12.27
C ALA A 136 17.77 -19.69 -12.53
N LYS A 137 16.78 -19.82 -11.66
CA LYS A 137 15.57 -20.57 -11.98
C LYS A 137 14.88 -19.85 -13.13
N GLU A 138 14.76 -20.52 -14.25
CA GLU A 138 14.24 -20.11 -15.57
C GLU A 138 12.76 -19.61 -15.54
N THR A 139 12.17 -19.39 -14.38
CA THR A 139 10.76 -19.00 -14.18
C THR A 139 10.56 -17.57 -13.73
N SER A 140 11.61 -16.77 -13.56
CA SER A 140 11.45 -15.37 -13.13
C SER A 140 11.25 -14.48 -14.35
N PHE A 141 10.04 -13.93 -14.50
CA PHE A 141 9.79 -12.85 -15.45
C PHE A 141 10.69 -11.64 -15.12
N PRO A 142 11.24 -10.94 -16.15
CA PRO A 142 12.01 -9.75 -15.89
C PRO A 142 11.16 -8.70 -15.17
N VAL A 143 11.70 -8.15 -14.09
CA VAL A 143 11.06 -7.09 -13.31
C VAL A 143 11.25 -5.76 -14.02
N VAL A 144 10.24 -4.89 -13.95
CA VAL A 144 10.34 -3.52 -14.44
C VAL A 144 11.47 -2.80 -13.69
N SER A 145 12.44 -2.26 -14.41
CA SER A 145 13.59 -1.59 -13.80
C SER A 145 13.16 -0.26 -13.17
N ARG A 146 13.70 0.05 -12.00
CA ARG A 146 13.61 1.42 -11.47
C ARG A 146 14.49 2.34 -12.33
N PRO A 147 13.92 3.43 -12.91
CA PRO A 147 14.72 4.37 -13.72
C PRO A 147 15.80 5.05 -12.88
N ARG A 148 16.93 5.32 -13.52
CA ARG A 148 18.03 6.10 -12.96
C ARG A 148 17.96 7.55 -13.41
N ARG A 149 18.55 8.43 -12.62
CA ARG A 149 18.86 9.80 -13.00
C ARG A 149 20.02 9.83 -13.99
N THR A 150 20.23 10.98 -14.62
CA THR A 150 21.37 11.23 -15.54
C THR A 150 22.73 11.08 -14.87
N ASP A 151 22.81 11.28 -13.55
CA ASP A 151 24.01 11.07 -12.74
C ASP A 151 24.23 9.60 -12.31
N GLY A 152 23.38 8.67 -12.77
CA GLY A 152 23.44 7.26 -12.45
C GLY A 152 22.78 6.87 -11.11
N SER A 153 22.38 7.85 -10.27
CA SER A 153 21.67 7.58 -9.02
C SER A 153 20.27 7.04 -9.27
N ARG A 154 19.71 6.32 -8.29
CA ARG A 154 18.30 5.90 -8.37
C ARG A 154 17.37 7.11 -8.26
N LYS A 155 16.32 7.13 -9.07
CA LYS A 155 15.26 8.11 -8.89
C LYS A 155 14.54 7.81 -7.57
N PRO A 156 14.34 8.79 -6.69
CA PRO A 156 13.65 8.60 -5.41
C PRO A 156 12.28 7.98 -5.59
N LEU A 157 11.86 7.15 -4.63
CA LEU A 157 10.58 6.45 -4.62
C LEU A 157 9.70 6.92 -3.48
N ILE A 158 8.44 7.14 -3.79
CA ILE A 158 7.34 7.20 -2.82
C ILE A 158 6.49 5.97 -3.06
N TRP A 159 6.50 5.04 -2.11
CA TRP A 159 5.67 3.84 -2.14
C TRP A 159 4.54 3.97 -1.12
N CYS A 160 3.31 3.83 -1.57
CA CYS A 160 2.12 3.99 -0.74
C CYS A 160 1.01 3.00 -1.08
N GLY A 161 -0.03 3.02 -0.26
CA GLY A 161 -1.27 2.27 -0.44
C GLY A 161 -1.61 1.37 0.73
N ASP A 162 -2.63 0.53 0.53
CA ASP A 162 -2.99 -0.53 1.48
C ASP A 162 -2.07 -1.74 1.26
N LEU A 163 -1.15 -1.95 2.20
CA LEU A 163 -0.17 -3.03 2.12
C LEU A 163 -0.66 -4.34 2.76
N ASN A 164 -1.88 -4.33 3.33
CA ASN A 164 -2.50 -5.48 3.97
C ASN A 164 -1.58 -6.22 4.96
N ALA A 165 -0.63 -5.49 5.56
CA ALA A 165 0.27 -6.01 6.59
C ALA A 165 0.69 -4.90 7.55
N CYS A 166 0.79 -5.22 8.83
CA CYS A 166 1.39 -4.36 9.84
C CYS A 166 2.90 -4.56 9.87
N HIS A 167 3.67 -3.48 9.95
CA HIS A 167 5.11 -3.56 10.03
C HIS A 167 5.57 -3.97 11.43
N LYS A 168 5.02 -3.30 12.46
CA LYS A 168 5.43 -3.48 13.87
C LYS A 168 4.24 -3.86 14.77
N GLU A 169 4.51 -4.28 16.00
CA GLU A 169 3.45 -4.57 16.98
C GLU A 169 2.66 -3.32 17.39
N VAL A 170 3.30 -2.16 17.40
CA VAL A 170 2.66 -0.87 17.66
C VAL A 170 1.66 -0.46 16.57
N ASP A 171 1.65 -1.18 15.45
CA ASP A 171 0.73 -0.95 14.32
C ASP A 171 -0.60 -1.69 14.47
N VAL A 172 -0.86 -2.31 15.62
CA VAL A 172 -2.15 -2.93 15.94
C VAL A 172 -2.62 -2.54 17.33
N SER A 173 -3.92 -2.36 17.48
CA SER A 173 -4.51 -1.95 18.76
C SER A 173 -4.48 -3.02 19.84
N HIS A 174 -4.51 -4.30 19.47
CA HIS A 174 -4.61 -5.44 20.37
C HIS A 174 -3.70 -6.59 19.89
N PRO A 175 -2.37 -6.51 20.09
CA PRO A 175 -1.43 -7.50 19.56
C PRO A 175 -1.76 -8.93 19.94
N ALA A 176 -2.06 -9.20 21.21
CA ALA A 176 -2.40 -10.55 21.69
C ALA A 176 -3.68 -11.11 21.03
N PHE A 177 -4.68 -10.24 20.77
CA PHE A 177 -5.87 -10.65 20.04
C PHE A 177 -5.54 -11.05 18.60
N PHE A 178 -4.82 -10.20 17.88
CA PHE A 178 -4.51 -10.46 16.47
C PHE A 178 -3.57 -11.65 16.30
N ALA A 179 -2.60 -11.84 17.20
CA ALA A 179 -1.70 -13.00 17.17
C ALA A 179 -2.40 -14.34 17.34
N THR A 180 -3.55 -14.37 18.03
CA THR A 180 -4.28 -15.63 18.35
C THR A 180 -5.46 -15.90 17.42
N GLN A 181 -5.72 -15.06 16.42
CA GLN A 181 -6.83 -15.27 15.51
C GLN A 181 -6.66 -16.52 14.65
N LYS A 182 -7.81 -17.15 14.34
CA LYS A 182 -7.91 -18.37 13.51
C LYS A 182 -9.01 -18.17 12.49
N ALA A 183 -8.90 -18.85 11.36
CA ALA A 183 -9.99 -18.93 10.40
C ALA A 183 -11.20 -19.63 11.05
N GLU A 184 -12.34 -18.98 10.96
CA GLU A 184 -13.60 -19.57 11.38
C GLU A 184 -14.24 -20.29 10.20
N GLY A 185 -14.77 -21.47 10.45
CA GLY A 185 -15.60 -22.18 9.48
C GLY A 185 -16.86 -21.36 9.17
N LYS A 186 -17.19 -21.20 7.91
CA LYS A 186 -18.41 -20.53 7.46
C LYS A 186 -19.40 -21.55 6.92
N ASN A 187 -20.68 -21.36 7.21
CA ASN A 187 -21.78 -22.16 6.66
C ASN A 187 -21.63 -23.67 6.91
N GLY A 188 -21.26 -24.06 8.14
CA GLY A 188 -21.11 -25.48 8.51
C GLY A 188 -19.87 -26.18 7.98
N LYS A 189 -18.97 -25.46 7.30
CA LYS A 189 -17.66 -26.00 6.91
C LYS A 189 -16.72 -26.06 8.11
N ALA A 190 -15.89 -27.10 8.16
CA ALA A 190 -14.83 -27.21 9.16
C ALA A 190 -13.93 -25.96 9.17
N PRO A 191 -13.37 -25.60 10.33
CA PRO A 191 -12.33 -24.57 10.41
C PRO A 191 -11.20 -24.90 9.44
N VAL A 192 -10.58 -23.86 8.86
CA VAL A 192 -9.39 -24.04 8.03
C VAL A 192 -8.27 -24.62 8.91
N GLU A 193 -7.56 -25.61 8.39
CA GLU A 193 -6.41 -26.20 9.06
C GLU A 193 -5.37 -25.12 9.42
N LEU A 194 -4.87 -25.15 10.64
CA LEU A 194 -3.84 -24.21 11.08
C LEU A 194 -2.56 -24.41 10.26
N PRO A 195 -1.87 -23.32 9.90
CA PRO A 195 -0.55 -23.41 9.28
C PRO A 195 0.40 -24.27 10.12
N ALA A 196 1.20 -25.11 9.45
CA ALA A 196 2.19 -25.96 10.09
C ALA A 196 3.25 -25.10 10.82
N ASP A 197 3.72 -24.03 10.17
CA ASP A 197 4.61 -23.06 10.76
C ASP A 197 3.85 -22.20 11.79
N PRO A 198 4.26 -22.20 13.07
CA PRO A 198 3.65 -21.34 14.09
C PRO A 198 3.71 -19.85 13.75
N ASP A 199 4.76 -19.40 13.06
CA ASP A 199 4.97 -18.01 12.69
C ASP A 199 4.04 -17.52 11.55
N ASP A 200 3.34 -18.44 10.87
CA ASP A 200 2.27 -18.13 9.92
C ASP A 200 0.87 -18.08 10.58
N ARG A 201 0.77 -18.35 11.89
CA ARG A 201 -0.51 -18.31 12.62
C ARG A 201 -0.83 -16.91 13.09
N GLY A 202 -2.12 -16.62 13.22
CA GLY A 202 -2.61 -15.31 13.63
C GLY A 202 -3.46 -14.64 12.55
N GLN A 203 -3.82 -13.39 12.79
CA GLN A 203 -4.57 -12.56 11.83
C GLN A 203 -3.75 -12.34 10.57
N PRO A 204 -4.32 -12.57 9.37
CA PRO A 204 -3.71 -12.11 8.13
C PRO A 204 -3.38 -10.61 8.19
N GLY A 205 -2.15 -10.27 7.82
CA GLY A 205 -1.59 -8.94 7.98
C GLY A 205 -0.83 -8.71 9.30
N PHE A 206 -0.85 -9.69 10.24
CA PHE A 206 -0.14 -9.55 11.51
C PHE A 206 0.64 -10.82 11.93
N THR A 207 0.74 -11.82 11.08
CA THR A 207 1.56 -13.00 11.39
C THR A 207 3.04 -12.62 11.50
N VAL A 208 3.80 -13.40 12.27
CA VAL A 208 5.24 -13.14 12.49
C VAL A 208 5.98 -13.17 11.14
N ASN A 209 5.68 -14.16 10.29
CA ASN A 209 6.33 -14.28 8.99
C ASN A 209 5.98 -13.15 8.02
N GLU A 210 4.75 -12.60 8.06
CA GLU A 210 4.40 -11.40 7.27
C GLU A 210 5.22 -10.20 7.72
N ARG A 211 5.30 -9.95 9.02
CA ARG A 211 6.08 -8.83 9.57
C ARG A 211 7.57 -8.95 9.26
N LYS A 212 8.16 -10.16 9.35
CA LYS A 212 9.55 -10.41 8.94
C LYS A 212 9.80 -10.11 7.47
N ARG A 213 8.90 -10.57 6.58
CA ARG A 213 9.02 -10.26 5.15
C ARG A 213 8.83 -8.77 4.86
N PHE A 214 7.92 -8.12 5.54
CA PHE A 214 7.68 -6.70 5.38
C PHE A 214 8.89 -5.88 5.84
N ASP A 215 9.47 -6.22 7.00
CA ASP A 215 10.69 -5.58 7.51
C ASP A 215 11.86 -5.74 6.51
N ALA A 216 12.04 -6.95 5.97
CA ALA A 216 13.05 -7.21 4.95
C ALA A 216 12.84 -6.36 3.68
N LEU A 217 11.58 -6.22 3.20
CA LEU A 217 11.27 -5.37 2.05
C LEU A 217 11.70 -3.92 2.27
N VAL A 218 11.38 -3.36 3.42
CA VAL A 218 11.68 -1.96 3.76
C VAL A 218 13.18 -1.75 3.95
N THR A 219 13.82 -2.65 4.70
CA THR A 219 15.25 -2.58 5.04
C THR A 219 16.13 -2.76 3.80
N ASP A 220 15.90 -3.81 3.01
CA ASP A 220 16.69 -4.12 1.81
C ASP A 220 16.53 -3.01 0.75
N ALA A 221 15.35 -2.42 0.65
CA ALA A 221 15.10 -1.30 -0.26
C ALA A 221 15.65 0.04 0.24
N LYS A 222 16.15 0.12 1.49
CA LYS A 222 16.60 1.36 2.17
C LYS A 222 15.52 2.43 2.25
N LEU A 223 14.27 1.99 2.41
CA LEU A 223 13.13 2.87 2.59
C LEU A 223 12.86 3.10 4.06
N VAL A 224 12.21 4.21 4.38
CA VAL A 224 11.74 4.53 5.72
C VAL A 224 10.22 4.73 5.72
N ASP A 225 9.58 4.32 6.80
CA ASP A 225 8.19 4.63 7.08
C ASP A 225 8.08 6.09 7.46
N ALA A 226 7.54 6.91 6.55
CA ALA A 226 7.51 8.36 6.72
C ALA A 226 6.74 8.78 7.99
N TYR A 227 5.71 8.03 8.36
CA TYR A 227 4.96 8.31 9.60
C TYR A 227 5.81 8.02 10.84
N ARG A 228 6.45 6.83 10.90
CA ARG A 228 7.25 6.43 12.07
C ARG A 228 8.55 7.20 12.19
N GLU A 229 9.13 7.61 11.08
CA GLU A 229 10.33 8.46 11.10
C GLU A 229 10.05 9.83 11.75
N LEU A 230 8.85 10.38 11.56
CA LEU A 230 8.45 11.67 12.14
C LEU A 230 7.91 11.57 13.57
N HIS A 231 7.17 10.51 13.88
CA HIS A 231 6.41 10.39 15.14
C HIS A 231 6.97 9.34 16.11
N GLY A 232 7.91 8.51 15.65
CA GLY A 232 8.45 7.39 16.44
C GLY A 232 7.43 6.26 16.65
N ASP A 233 7.78 5.33 17.54
CA ASP A 233 7.00 4.12 17.83
C ASP A 233 6.24 4.20 19.18
N ALA A 234 6.17 5.39 19.81
CA ALA A 234 5.58 5.54 21.14
C ALA A 234 4.05 5.34 21.16
N GLU A 235 3.39 5.61 20.04
CA GLU A 235 1.93 5.59 20.00
C GLU A 235 1.40 4.58 18.98
N MET A 236 0.40 3.80 19.41
CA MET A 236 -0.41 2.99 18.50
C MET A 236 -1.16 3.90 17.54
N ARG A 237 -1.09 3.57 16.25
CA ARG A 237 -1.86 4.23 15.21
C ARG A 237 -2.41 3.19 14.25
N MET A 238 -3.59 3.47 13.71
CA MET A 238 -4.33 2.54 12.88
C MET A 238 -4.95 3.28 11.72
N THR A 239 -4.88 2.69 10.55
CA THR A 239 -5.52 3.20 9.34
C THR A 239 -6.73 2.35 8.92
N TRP A 240 -6.80 1.11 9.38
CA TRP A 240 -7.96 0.25 9.27
C TRP A 240 -8.57 -0.01 10.64
N PHE A 241 -9.88 -0.04 10.69
CA PHE A 241 -10.61 -0.29 11.92
C PHE A 241 -11.82 -1.15 11.62
N GLY A 242 -12.06 -2.20 12.43
CA GLY A 242 -13.22 -3.05 12.25
C GLY A 242 -14.50 -2.24 12.17
N HIS A 243 -15.09 -2.17 10.98
CA HIS A 243 -16.08 -1.17 10.61
C HIS A 243 -17.39 -1.38 11.37
N PRO A 244 -17.93 -0.36 12.05
CA PRO A 244 -19.18 -0.48 12.82
C PRO A 244 -20.38 -0.81 11.94
N GLY A 245 -20.43 -0.33 10.69
CA GLY A 245 -21.55 -0.58 9.77
C GLY A 245 -21.62 -2.01 9.24
N VAL A 246 -20.48 -2.72 9.20
CA VAL A 246 -20.38 -4.11 8.72
C VAL A 246 -20.27 -5.10 9.88
N THR A 247 -19.68 -4.67 11.01
CA THR A 247 -19.34 -5.53 12.14
C THR A 247 -19.66 -4.90 13.49
N GLN A 248 -20.75 -4.15 13.60
CA GLN A 248 -21.18 -3.56 14.89
C GLN A 248 -21.19 -4.55 16.05
N VAL A 249 -21.31 -5.84 15.75
CA VAL A 249 -21.41 -6.95 16.70
C VAL A 249 -20.25 -7.92 16.56
N GLY A 250 -19.27 -7.66 15.66
CA GLY A 250 -18.20 -8.61 15.35
C GLY A 250 -17.01 -8.52 16.29
N LYS A 251 -16.20 -9.57 16.26
CA LYS A 251 -14.98 -9.70 17.07
C LYS A 251 -13.92 -8.58 16.84
N TYR A 252 -14.04 -7.84 15.74
CA TYR A 252 -13.13 -6.72 15.41
C TYR A 252 -13.62 -5.36 15.90
N ARG A 253 -14.76 -5.27 16.58
CA ARG A 253 -15.24 -4.00 17.12
C ARG A 253 -14.18 -3.40 18.07
N GLY A 254 -13.83 -2.13 17.84
CA GLY A 254 -12.83 -1.45 18.64
C GLY A 254 -11.39 -1.92 18.42
N ARG A 255 -11.14 -2.70 17.34
CA ARG A 255 -9.82 -3.25 17.00
C ARG A 255 -9.39 -2.78 15.62
N GLY A 256 -8.18 -2.30 15.53
CA GLY A 256 -7.64 -1.72 14.31
C GLY A 256 -6.21 -2.13 14.03
N MET A 257 -5.81 -1.92 12.79
CA MET A 257 -4.50 -2.20 12.23
C MET A 257 -4.02 -1.02 11.40
N ARG A 258 -2.74 -0.74 11.38
CA ARG A 258 -2.15 0.20 10.41
C ARG A 258 -1.73 -0.59 9.18
N LEU A 259 -2.43 -0.38 8.09
CA LEU A 259 -2.27 -1.10 6.83
C LEU A 259 -1.89 -0.18 5.67
N ASP A 260 -2.13 1.13 5.83
CA ASP A 260 -1.87 2.14 4.81
C ASP A 260 -0.65 2.96 5.19
N TYR A 261 0.27 3.09 4.25
CA TYR A 261 1.60 3.63 4.50
C TYR A 261 2.06 4.59 3.41
N PHE A 262 3.05 5.41 3.78
CA PHE A 262 4.00 6.02 2.86
C PHE A 262 5.41 5.58 3.26
N PHE A 263 6.03 4.77 2.42
CA PHE A 263 7.46 4.49 2.47
C PHE A 263 8.18 5.35 1.44
N VAL A 264 9.29 5.93 1.86
CA VAL A 264 10.08 6.82 1.00
C VAL A 264 11.57 6.51 1.14
N ASP A 265 12.38 6.95 0.19
CA ASP A 265 13.83 6.86 0.35
C ASP A 265 14.26 7.56 1.65
N GLY A 266 15.14 6.90 2.39
CA GLY A 266 15.61 7.37 3.70
C GLY A 266 16.75 8.40 3.61
N GLY A 267 17.37 8.69 4.77
CA GLY A 267 18.54 9.53 4.86
C GLY A 267 18.30 10.98 4.46
N ASP A 268 19.22 11.53 3.63
CA ASP A 268 19.17 12.93 3.22
C ASP A 268 17.91 13.25 2.42
N TRP A 269 17.48 12.34 1.53
CA TRP A 269 16.28 12.56 0.76
C TRP A 269 15.05 12.79 1.64
N PHE A 270 14.88 11.96 2.66
CA PHE A 270 13.78 12.13 3.63
C PHE A 270 13.85 13.49 4.31
N ARG A 271 15.02 13.83 4.88
CA ARG A 271 15.21 15.09 5.62
C ARG A 271 15.00 16.33 4.77
N GLU A 272 15.41 16.28 3.51
CA GLU A 272 15.30 17.40 2.58
C GLU A 272 13.90 17.58 1.99
N ASN A 273 13.15 16.48 1.81
CA ASN A 273 11.94 16.51 1.01
C ASN A 273 10.65 16.27 1.80
N VAL A 274 10.68 15.56 2.94
CA VAL A 274 9.46 15.29 3.70
C VAL A 274 9.20 16.39 4.72
N GLU A 275 8.01 16.98 4.67
CA GLU A 275 7.54 18.00 5.62
C GLU A 275 6.71 17.36 6.74
N SER A 276 5.73 16.55 6.38
CA SER A 276 4.87 15.87 7.34
C SER A 276 4.27 14.59 6.77
N CYS A 277 3.93 13.66 7.66
CA CYS A 277 3.09 12.50 7.36
C CYS A 277 2.10 12.34 8.51
N VAL A 278 0.80 12.40 8.20
CA VAL A 278 -0.26 12.38 9.22
C VAL A 278 -1.36 11.41 8.81
N GLN A 279 -2.07 10.89 9.80
CA GLN A 279 -3.24 10.03 9.61
C GLN A 279 -4.49 10.77 10.10
N ALA A 280 -5.64 10.51 9.48
CA ALA A 280 -6.89 11.13 9.92
C ALA A 280 -7.29 10.74 11.36
N THR A 281 -6.68 9.70 11.91
CA THR A 281 -6.84 9.24 13.30
C THR A 281 -5.94 9.96 14.30
N ASP A 282 -5.01 10.81 13.85
CA ASP A 282 -4.07 11.49 14.75
C ASP A 282 -4.80 12.41 15.73
N GLY A 283 -4.39 12.33 16.99
CA GLY A 283 -5.02 13.09 18.08
C GLY A 283 -6.36 12.54 18.57
N ILE A 284 -6.91 11.48 17.98
CA ILE A 284 -8.15 10.85 18.43
C ILE A 284 -7.83 9.60 19.24
N PRO A 285 -8.29 9.49 20.51
CA PRO A 285 -8.10 8.28 21.32
C PRO A 285 -8.72 7.04 20.67
N VAL A 286 -8.04 5.88 20.77
CA VAL A 286 -8.53 4.61 20.22
C VAL A 286 -9.92 4.24 20.71
N ALA A 287 -10.19 4.47 22.01
CA ALA A 287 -11.52 4.22 22.59
C ALA A 287 -12.61 5.08 21.91
N GLU A 288 -12.30 6.33 21.60
CA GLU A 288 -13.26 7.22 20.91
C GLU A 288 -13.48 6.78 19.46
N LEU A 289 -12.44 6.34 18.75
CA LEU A 289 -12.59 5.78 17.40
C LEU A 289 -13.47 4.51 17.40
N ALA A 290 -13.43 3.70 18.46
CA ALA A 290 -14.28 2.53 18.62
C ALA A 290 -15.77 2.88 18.70
N GLU A 291 -16.09 4.02 19.29
CA GLU A 291 -17.47 4.53 19.45
C GLU A 291 -17.92 5.40 18.27
N ARG A 292 -17.00 6.22 17.74
CA ARG A 292 -17.26 7.26 16.73
C ARG A 292 -16.28 7.17 15.56
N PRO A 293 -16.28 6.06 14.78
CA PRO A 293 -15.38 5.91 13.62
C PRO A 293 -15.66 6.91 12.49
N ASP A 294 -16.86 7.48 12.45
CA ASP A 294 -17.23 8.53 11.51
C ASP A 294 -16.30 9.76 11.57
N ARG A 295 -15.65 10.01 12.71
CA ARG A 295 -14.73 11.14 12.88
C ARG A 295 -13.46 11.08 12.02
N ALA A 296 -13.02 9.89 11.63
CA ALA A 296 -11.78 9.70 10.87
C ALA A 296 -11.96 8.88 9.59
N PHE A 297 -12.99 8.03 9.55
CA PHE A 297 -13.16 7.03 8.50
C PHE A 297 -14.22 7.38 7.45
N PHE A 298 -15.07 8.35 7.70
CA PHE A 298 -16.05 8.91 6.74
C PHE A 298 -16.85 7.84 5.96
N GLY A 299 -17.24 6.76 6.64
CA GLY A 299 -18.00 5.66 6.05
C GLY A 299 -17.14 4.56 5.38
N SER A 300 -15.82 4.71 5.35
CA SER A 300 -14.87 3.65 4.97
C SER A 300 -14.46 2.83 6.19
N ASP A 301 -13.86 1.67 5.98
CA ASP A 301 -13.12 0.90 7.00
C ASP A 301 -11.63 1.29 7.05
N HIS A 302 -11.18 2.18 6.18
CA HIS A 302 -9.86 2.81 6.19
C HIS A 302 -9.95 4.32 6.36
N CYS A 303 -8.97 4.90 7.04
CA CYS A 303 -8.82 6.35 7.13
C CYS A 303 -7.79 6.88 6.13
N ALA A 304 -7.86 8.18 5.87
CA ALA A 304 -6.89 8.84 5.01
C ALA A 304 -5.52 8.97 5.68
N VAL A 305 -4.46 8.80 4.88
CA VAL A 305 -3.08 9.12 5.24
C VAL A 305 -2.58 10.20 4.28
N LEU A 306 -1.92 11.21 4.81
CA LEU A 306 -1.42 12.36 4.05
C LEU A 306 0.09 12.50 4.22
N LEU A 307 0.83 12.42 3.12
CA LEU A 307 2.24 12.80 3.05
C LEU A 307 2.35 14.18 2.42
N ARG A 308 3.06 15.09 3.08
CA ARG A 308 3.39 16.41 2.54
C ARG A 308 4.88 16.49 2.26
N LEU A 309 5.22 16.91 1.06
CA LEU A 309 6.59 17.22 0.69
C LEU A 309 6.83 18.73 0.78
N LYS A 310 8.07 19.10 1.11
CA LYS A 310 8.53 20.49 1.12
C LYS A 310 8.45 21.07 -0.29
N SER A 311 8.08 22.32 -0.39
CA SER A 311 8.09 23.04 -1.67
C SER A 311 9.53 23.28 -2.14
N ALA A 312 9.84 22.95 -3.38
CA ALA A 312 11.12 23.33 -3.97
C ALA A 312 11.20 24.87 -4.02
N GLY A 313 12.07 25.47 -3.20
CA GLY A 313 12.31 26.91 -3.20
C GLY A 313 11.84 27.70 -1.97
N GLY A 314 11.42 27.04 -0.89
CA GLY A 314 11.16 27.69 0.39
C GLY A 314 12.45 27.92 1.18
N GLY A 315 13.28 28.85 0.76
CA GLY A 315 14.25 29.50 1.65
C GLY A 315 13.48 30.12 2.80
N THR A 316 13.87 29.81 4.02
CA THR A 316 13.35 30.37 5.25
C THR A 316 13.29 31.90 5.18
N THR A 317 12.12 32.45 4.89
CA THR A 317 11.81 33.78 5.35
C THR A 317 11.49 33.62 6.83
N SER A 318 12.47 33.94 7.67
CA SER A 318 12.26 34.21 9.08
C SER A 318 11.34 35.43 9.18
N GLU A 319 10.05 35.21 9.29
CA GLU A 319 9.16 36.24 9.81
C GLU A 319 9.32 36.29 11.32
N SER A 320 10.20 37.21 11.72
CA SER A 320 10.19 37.79 13.04
C SER A 320 8.88 38.58 13.23
N ARG A 321 7.97 38.06 14.04
CA ARG A 321 7.09 38.85 14.92
C ARG A 321 6.49 37.94 15.99
#